data_c10bb71f7fdc28ff9e1fdfb4cb6143de
#
_entry.id   c10bb71f7fdc28ff9e1fdfb4cb6143de
#
_cell.length_a   1.000
_cell.length_b   1.000
_cell.length_c   1.000
_cell.angle_alpha   90.00
_cell.angle_beta   90.00
_cell.angle_gamma   90.00
#
_symmetry.space_group_name_H-M   'P 1'
#
loop_
_entity.id
_entity.type
_entity.pdbx_description
1 polymer ?
#
loop_
_entity_poly.entity_id
_entity_poly.type
_entity_poly.pdbx_seq_one_letter_code
_entity_poly.pdbx_strand_id
1 'polypeptide(L)'
;GGLAVVSLNKKWGFIDKTGREVIPCKYDWAYDFSEGLAQVKLNGKYGYIDETGREVIPLKYDWAYDFSEGLSQVKLNGKWGFIDKTGKEAIPFKYDDACGFFNGLSKVRLNGKWGFIDKNGKKAIPCKYGWIGNFEEGLARVQLDGRLGFIDKTGNEVIPCKYDWIGDFSEGLAVVKLNGNFGIVNFQG
;
A
#
# COMPACT_ATOMS: atom_id res chain seq x y z
N GLY A 1 -7.92 -4.53 -20.27
CA GLY A 1 -7.90 -5.87 -20.88
C GLY A 1 -9.27 -6.32 -21.33
N GLY A 2 -9.35 -7.30 -22.20
CA GLY A 2 -10.60 -7.83 -22.74
C GLY A 2 -11.17 -9.04 -21.98
N LEU A 3 -10.59 -9.38 -20.85
CA LEU A 3 -10.98 -10.54 -20.05
C LEU A 3 -11.72 -10.12 -18.78
N ALA A 4 -12.71 -10.95 -18.39
CA ALA A 4 -13.44 -10.81 -17.14
C ALA A 4 -13.14 -11.98 -16.22
N VAL A 5 -12.90 -11.72 -14.94
CA VAL A 5 -12.75 -12.75 -13.94
C VAL A 5 -14.07 -13.44 -13.65
N VAL A 6 -14.07 -14.78 -13.60
CA VAL A 6 -15.26 -15.59 -13.34
C VAL A 6 -14.94 -16.72 -12.38
N SER A 7 -15.97 -17.24 -11.73
CA SER A 7 -15.81 -18.41 -10.85
C SER A 7 -16.78 -19.52 -11.24
N LEU A 8 -16.28 -20.75 -11.24
CA LEU A 8 -17.05 -21.96 -11.45
C LEU A 8 -16.58 -23.02 -10.43
N ASN A 9 -17.52 -23.64 -9.72
CA ASN A 9 -17.23 -24.67 -8.71
C ASN A 9 -16.19 -24.23 -7.66
N LYS A 10 -16.29 -22.98 -7.19
CA LYS A 10 -15.35 -22.33 -6.21
C LYS A 10 -13.90 -22.21 -6.72
N LYS A 11 -13.70 -22.30 -8.04
CA LYS A 11 -12.42 -21.99 -8.68
C LYS A 11 -12.58 -20.82 -9.62
N TRP A 12 -11.53 -20.04 -9.74
CA TRP A 12 -11.50 -18.79 -10.51
C TRP A 12 -10.70 -18.95 -11.79
N GLY A 13 -11.15 -18.27 -12.84
CA GLY A 13 -10.54 -18.22 -14.17
C GLY A 13 -11.00 -16.99 -14.94
N PHE A 14 -10.81 -16.94 -16.23
CA PHE A 14 -11.13 -15.76 -17.04
C PHE A 14 -11.80 -16.15 -18.35
N ILE A 15 -12.78 -15.33 -18.72
CA ILE A 15 -13.51 -15.43 -20.00
C ILE A 15 -13.28 -14.17 -20.84
N ASP A 16 -13.42 -14.32 -22.16
CA ASP A 16 -13.44 -13.19 -23.10
C ASP A 16 -14.85 -12.56 -23.20
N LYS A 17 -14.96 -11.53 -24.02
CA LYS A 17 -16.22 -10.79 -24.27
C LYS A 17 -17.33 -11.65 -24.90
N THR A 18 -16.99 -12.80 -25.47
CA THR A 18 -17.94 -13.74 -26.06
C THR A 18 -18.43 -14.77 -25.05
N GLY A 19 -17.90 -14.76 -23.83
CA GLY A 19 -18.19 -15.74 -22.78
C GLY A 19 -17.35 -17.03 -22.90
N ARG A 20 -16.36 -17.05 -23.81
CA ARG A 20 -15.47 -18.23 -23.96
C ARG A 20 -14.41 -18.21 -22.86
N GLU A 21 -14.18 -19.37 -22.23
CA GLU A 21 -13.08 -19.55 -21.27
C GLU A 21 -11.73 -19.39 -21.97
N VAL A 22 -10.93 -18.44 -21.53
CA VAL A 22 -9.54 -18.19 -22.00
C VAL A 22 -8.55 -18.77 -21.02
N ILE A 23 -8.81 -18.59 -19.72
CA ILE A 23 -7.98 -19.13 -18.64
C ILE A 23 -8.89 -20.00 -17.78
N PRO A 24 -8.59 -21.32 -17.69
CA PRO A 24 -9.42 -22.28 -16.96
C PRO A 24 -9.67 -21.90 -15.51
N CYS A 25 -10.88 -22.21 -15.02
CA CYS A 25 -11.25 -22.02 -13.62
C CYS A 25 -10.52 -23.04 -12.73
N LYS A 26 -9.27 -22.73 -12.36
CA LYS A 26 -8.40 -23.60 -11.54
C LYS A 26 -7.85 -22.94 -10.29
N TYR A 27 -7.85 -21.60 -10.22
CA TYR A 27 -7.27 -20.85 -9.12
C TYR A 27 -8.21 -20.83 -7.91
N ASP A 28 -7.64 -20.82 -6.70
CA ASP A 28 -8.39 -20.63 -5.45
C ASP A 28 -9.00 -19.23 -5.37
N TRP A 29 -8.29 -18.25 -5.98
CA TRP A 29 -8.72 -16.87 -6.11
C TRP A 29 -8.05 -16.21 -7.31
N ALA A 30 -8.72 -15.24 -7.93
CA ALA A 30 -8.17 -14.39 -8.98
C ALA A 30 -8.76 -12.99 -8.88
N TYR A 31 -7.95 -12.00 -9.23
CA TYR A 31 -8.36 -10.60 -9.34
C TYR A 31 -8.33 -10.16 -10.79
N ASP A 32 -8.96 -9.04 -11.09
CA ASP A 32 -8.95 -8.46 -12.44
C ASP A 32 -7.52 -8.11 -12.89
N PHE A 33 -7.35 -8.01 -14.22
CA PHE A 33 -6.07 -7.57 -14.78
C PHE A 33 -5.81 -6.10 -14.45
N SER A 34 -4.68 -5.85 -13.83
CA SER A 34 -4.13 -4.52 -13.58
C SER A 34 -2.74 -4.41 -14.19
N GLU A 35 -2.51 -3.36 -14.97
CA GLU A 35 -1.23 -3.12 -15.65
C GLU A 35 -0.69 -4.32 -16.46
N GLY A 36 -1.62 -5.15 -17.03
CA GLY A 36 -1.30 -6.31 -17.87
C GLY A 36 -1.07 -7.62 -17.13
N LEU A 37 -1.18 -7.65 -15.82
CA LEU A 37 -1.04 -8.83 -14.99
C LEU A 37 -2.26 -9.02 -14.08
N ALA A 38 -2.67 -10.28 -13.87
CA ALA A 38 -3.69 -10.63 -12.89
C ALA A 38 -3.04 -11.35 -11.71
N GLN A 39 -3.35 -10.88 -10.52
CA GLN A 39 -3.00 -11.60 -9.30
C GLN A 39 -3.85 -12.86 -9.17
N VAL A 40 -3.22 -13.99 -8.93
CA VAL A 40 -3.91 -15.27 -8.70
C VAL A 40 -3.38 -15.97 -7.46
N LYS A 41 -4.25 -16.77 -6.84
CA LYS A 41 -3.89 -17.63 -5.71
C LYS A 41 -4.12 -19.09 -6.08
N LEU A 42 -3.18 -19.93 -5.74
CA LEU A 42 -3.30 -21.39 -5.88
C LEU A 42 -2.51 -22.07 -4.75
N ASN A 43 -3.14 -23.07 -4.11
CA ASN A 43 -2.54 -23.83 -2.99
C ASN A 43 -2.01 -22.90 -1.87
N GLY A 44 -2.77 -21.81 -1.57
CA GLY A 44 -2.43 -20.88 -0.51
C GLY A 44 -1.36 -19.83 -0.86
N LYS A 45 -0.73 -19.90 -2.05
CA LYS A 45 0.30 -18.96 -2.49
C LYS A 45 -0.20 -18.05 -3.61
N TYR A 46 0.30 -16.84 -3.61
CA TYR A 46 0.01 -15.82 -4.61
C TYR A 46 1.13 -15.68 -5.64
N GLY A 47 0.75 -15.36 -6.87
CA GLY A 47 1.63 -15.03 -7.99
C GLY A 47 0.85 -14.27 -9.05
N TYR A 48 1.42 -14.12 -10.24
CA TYR A 48 0.78 -13.33 -11.29
C TYR A 48 0.86 -14.04 -12.64
N ILE A 49 -0.21 -13.88 -13.41
CA ILE A 49 -0.35 -14.41 -14.77
C ILE A 49 -0.57 -13.29 -15.77
N ASP A 50 -0.20 -13.51 -17.02
CA ASP A 50 -0.57 -12.65 -18.14
C ASP A 50 -1.95 -13.04 -18.73
N GLU A 51 -2.43 -12.28 -19.71
CA GLU A 51 -3.73 -12.48 -20.36
C GLU A 51 -3.83 -13.81 -21.12
N THR A 52 -2.73 -14.53 -21.34
CA THR A 52 -2.70 -15.88 -21.93
C THR A 52 -2.84 -16.96 -20.88
N GLY A 53 -2.79 -16.61 -19.60
CA GLY A 53 -2.77 -17.55 -18.46
C GLY A 53 -1.40 -18.11 -18.13
N ARG A 54 -0.34 -17.59 -18.76
CA ARG A 54 1.05 -17.95 -18.45
C ARG A 54 1.45 -17.31 -17.12
N GLU A 55 2.04 -18.12 -16.24
CA GLU A 55 2.65 -17.63 -15.01
C GLU A 55 3.87 -16.76 -15.34
N VAL A 56 3.78 -15.45 -15.07
CA VAL A 56 4.86 -14.48 -15.24
C VAL A 56 5.67 -14.38 -13.95
N ILE A 57 4.97 -14.39 -12.82
CA ILE A 57 5.58 -14.32 -11.50
C ILE A 57 5.11 -15.53 -10.68
N PRO A 58 6.07 -16.37 -10.20
CA PRO A 58 5.76 -17.63 -9.53
C PRO A 58 4.82 -17.49 -8.33
N LEU A 59 3.95 -18.50 -8.17
CA LEU A 59 3.03 -18.64 -7.02
C LEU A 59 3.80 -19.05 -5.77
N LYS A 60 4.49 -18.10 -5.15
CA LYS A 60 5.35 -18.33 -3.97
C LYS A 60 5.10 -17.39 -2.80
N TYR A 61 4.39 -16.30 -3.02
CA TYR A 61 4.18 -15.26 -2.01
C TYR A 61 3.08 -15.64 -1.03
N ASP A 62 3.26 -15.26 0.24
CA ASP A 62 2.25 -15.45 1.30
C ASP A 62 1.04 -14.56 1.08
N TRP A 63 1.29 -13.36 0.50
CA TRP A 63 0.28 -12.38 0.09
C TRP A 63 0.81 -11.53 -1.05
N ALA A 64 -0.10 -10.99 -1.85
CA ALA A 64 0.24 -10.07 -2.93
C ALA A 64 -0.91 -9.08 -3.13
N TYR A 65 -0.62 -7.95 -3.74
CA TYR A 65 -1.60 -6.95 -4.17
C TYR A 65 -1.41 -6.64 -5.66
N ASP A 66 -2.35 -5.89 -6.23
CA ASP A 66 -2.26 -5.48 -7.63
C ASP A 66 -1.04 -4.57 -7.85
N PHE A 67 -0.57 -4.53 -9.09
CA PHE A 67 0.46 -3.58 -9.49
C PHE A 67 -0.11 -2.17 -9.47
N SER A 68 0.62 -1.27 -8.87
CA SER A 68 0.37 0.16 -8.86
C SER A 68 1.66 0.91 -9.10
N GLU A 69 1.65 1.82 -10.06
CA GLU A 69 2.84 2.60 -10.45
C GLU A 69 4.06 1.73 -10.81
N GLY A 70 3.81 0.54 -11.38
CA GLY A 70 4.84 -0.41 -11.84
C GLY A 70 5.40 -1.34 -10.76
N LEU A 71 4.97 -1.23 -9.52
CA LEU A 71 5.39 -2.08 -8.40
C LEU A 71 4.19 -2.75 -7.74
N SER A 72 4.39 -3.97 -7.25
CA SER A 72 3.43 -4.62 -6.38
C SER A 72 4.05 -4.87 -5.00
N GLN A 73 3.28 -4.57 -3.96
CA GLN A 73 3.62 -4.99 -2.61
C GLN A 73 3.28 -6.47 -2.44
N VAL A 74 4.25 -7.25 -2.00
CA VAL A 74 4.08 -8.68 -1.76
C VAL A 74 4.69 -9.08 -0.43
N LYS A 75 4.15 -10.13 0.17
CA LYS A 75 4.65 -10.70 1.43
C LYS A 75 5.35 -12.02 1.15
N LEU A 76 6.54 -12.17 1.67
CA LEU A 76 7.33 -13.40 1.57
C LEU A 76 7.97 -13.70 2.93
N ASN A 77 7.78 -14.92 3.42
CA ASN A 77 8.30 -15.35 4.74
C ASN A 77 7.94 -14.38 5.87
N GLY A 78 6.69 -13.88 5.86
CA GLY A 78 6.16 -12.98 6.89
C GLY A 78 6.59 -11.52 6.79
N LYS A 79 7.44 -11.13 5.83
CA LYS A 79 7.88 -9.75 5.61
C LYS A 79 7.37 -9.20 4.29
N TRP A 80 7.06 -7.90 4.31
CA TRP A 80 6.66 -7.17 3.11
C TRP A 80 7.85 -6.59 2.38
N GLY A 81 7.76 -6.58 1.05
CA GLY A 81 8.67 -5.96 0.12
C GLY A 81 7.93 -5.62 -1.17
N PHE A 82 8.66 -5.20 -2.17
CA PHE A 82 8.06 -4.85 -3.47
C PHE A 82 8.80 -5.54 -4.60
N ILE A 83 8.04 -5.94 -5.61
CA ILE A 83 8.55 -6.55 -6.84
C ILE A 83 8.14 -5.70 -8.05
N ASP A 84 8.95 -5.77 -9.10
CA ASP A 84 8.59 -5.25 -10.41
C ASP A 84 7.76 -6.28 -11.21
N LYS A 85 7.29 -5.90 -12.40
CA LYS A 85 6.45 -6.74 -13.28
C LYS A 85 7.15 -8.00 -13.79
N THR A 86 8.47 -8.11 -13.64
CA THR A 86 9.24 -9.32 -13.97
C THR A 86 9.34 -10.28 -12.78
N GLY A 87 8.87 -9.87 -11.60
CA GLY A 87 8.99 -10.61 -10.35
C GLY A 87 10.34 -10.43 -9.65
N LYS A 88 11.18 -9.50 -10.15
CA LYS A 88 12.44 -9.14 -9.49
C LYS A 88 12.15 -8.30 -8.26
N GLU A 89 12.86 -8.58 -7.16
CA GLU A 89 12.83 -7.76 -5.96
C GLU A 89 13.32 -6.35 -6.29
N ALA A 90 12.41 -5.37 -6.17
CA ALA A 90 12.71 -3.95 -6.33
C ALA A 90 13.04 -3.30 -4.99
N ILE A 91 12.32 -3.72 -3.93
CA ILE A 91 12.54 -3.23 -2.56
C ILE A 91 12.54 -4.45 -1.62
N PRO A 92 13.58 -4.60 -0.77
CA PRO A 92 13.81 -5.79 0.04
C PRO A 92 12.65 -6.19 0.97
N PHE A 93 12.46 -7.50 1.17
CA PHE A 93 11.51 -8.09 2.12
C PHE A 93 11.97 -7.93 3.56
N LYS A 94 11.71 -6.76 4.14
CA LYS A 94 12.15 -6.43 5.52
C LYS A 94 11.09 -5.75 6.36
N TYR A 95 10.03 -5.24 5.74
CA TYR A 95 9.02 -4.45 6.44
C TYR A 95 8.02 -5.33 7.18
N ASP A 96 7.57 -4.87 8.34
CA ASP A 96 6.52 -5.51 9.12
C ASP A 96 5.16 -5.33 8.44
N ASP A 97 5.00 -4.18 7.74
CA ASP A 97 3.82 -3.83 6.98
C ASP A 97 4.17 -2.86 5.85
N ALA A 98 3.39 -2.85 4.77
CA ALA A 98 3.58 -1.92 3.65
C ALA A 98 2.22 -1.63 2.99
N CYS A 99 2.08 -0.44 2.40
CA CYS A 99 0.96 -0.07 1.53
C CYS A 99 1.44 0.03 0.08
N GLY A 100 0.52 -0.01 -0.89
CA GLY A 100 0.86 0.26 -2.29
C GLY A 100 1.43 1.67 -2.48
N PHE A 101 2.12 1.86 -3.61
CA PHE A 101 2.59 3.18 -3.98
C PHE A 101 1.43 4.07 -4.40
N PHE A 102 1.47 5.30 -3.93
CA PHE A 102 0.55 6.37 -4.32
C PHE A 102 1.31 7.69 -4.41
N ASN A 103 1.26 8.34 -5.57
CA ASN A 103 2.03 9.57 -5.85
C ASN A 103 3.54 9.42 -5.54
N GLY A 104 4.12 8.26 -5.91
CA GLY A 104 5.55 7.98 -5.76
C GLY A 104 6.02 7.62 -4.35
N LEU A 105 5.12 7.55 -3.37
CA LEU A 105 5.42 7.19 -1.99
C LEU A 105 4.65 5.95 -1.53
N SER A 106 5.27 5.13 -0.72
CA SER A 106 4.63 4.02 -0.03
C SER A 106 4.84 4.16 1.48
N LYS A 107 3.75 3.98 2.23
CA LYS A 107 3.78 3.89 3.68
C LYS A 107 4.28 2.51 4.09
N VAL A 108 5.32 2.46 4.92
CA VAL A 108 5.92 1.22 5.41
C VAL A 108 6.09 1.23 6.92
N ARG A 109 6.03 0.04 7.53
CA ARG A 109 6.32 -0.15 8.94
C ARG A 109 7.59 -0.98 9.09
N LEU A 110 8.53 -0.51 9.89
CA LEU A 110 9.76 -1.20 10.18
C LEU A 110 10.03 -1.13 11.69
N ASN A 111 10.24 -2.28 12.32
CA ASN A 111 10.41 -2.40 13.78
C ASN A 111 9.27 -1.71 14.57
N GLY A 112 8.02 -1.93 14.10
CA GLY A 112 6.81 -1.38 14.72
C GLY A 112 6.56 0.12 14.48
N LYS A 113 7.44 0.83 13.78
CA LYS A 113 7.31 2.28 13.51
C LYS A 113 7.03 2.53 12.03
N TRP A 114 6.15 3.51 11.76
CA TRP A 114 5.74 3.90 10.43
C TRP A 114 6.61 5.02 9.86
N GLY A 115 6.75 5.01 8.54
CA GLY A 115 7.40 6.04 7.72
C GLY A 115 6.99 5.91 6.26
N PHE A 116 7.69 6.62 5.38
CA PHE A 116 7.47 6.52 3.92
C PHE A 116 8.78 6.25 3.19
N ILE A 117 8.67 5.52 2.09
CA ILE A 117 9.76 5.25 1.14
C ILE A 117 9.36 5.71 -0.26
N ASP A 118 10.34 6.04 -1.08
CA ASP A 118 10.19 6.23 -2.51
C ASP A 118 10.26 4.90 -3.28
N LYS A 119 10.07 4.93 -4.60
CA LYS A 119 10.10 3.75 -5.49
C LYS A 119 11.46 3.03 -5.55
N ASN A 120 12.51 3.67 -5.11
CA ASN A 120 13.85 3.08 -5.02
C ASN A 120 14.10 2.46 -3.63
N GLY A 121 13.10 2.50 -2.73
CA GLY A 121 13.23 2.03 -1.35
C GLY A 121 14.03 2.97 -0.45
N LYS A 122 14.35 4.19 -0.92
CA LYS A 122 14.98 5.24 -0.11
C LYS A 122 13.96 5.82 0.85
N LYS A 123 14.37 6.03 2.09
CA LYS A 123 13.51 6.65 3.11
C LYS A 123 13.23 8.11 2.72
N ALA A 124 11.99 8.39 2.34
CA ALA A 124 11.48 9.75 2.20
C ALA A 124 11.18 10.32 3.59
N ILE A 125 10.54 9.52 4.46
CA ILE A 125 10.25 9.87 5.85
C ILE A 125 10.69 8.69 6.72
N PRO A 126 11.58 8.91 7.72
CA PRO A 126 12.07 7.85 8.61
C PRO A 126 10.95 7.11 9.34
N CYS A 127 11.11 5.79 9.52
CA CYS A 127 10.19 4.97 10.32
C CYS A 127 10.40 5.26 11.81
N LYS A 128 9.78 6.32 12.31
CA LYS A 128 9.87 6.76 13.72
C LYS A 128 8.50 6.95 14.39
N TYR A 129 7.44 7.03 13.60
CA TYR A 129 6.10 7.33 14.07
C TYR A 129 5.36 6.08 14.56
N GLY A 130 4.63 6.20 15.67
CA GLY A 130 3.73 5.14 16.16
C GLY A 130 2.55 4.93 15.21
N TRP A 131 2.09 6.02 14.60
CA TRP A 131 1.06 6.01 13.57
C TRP A 131 1.31 7.15 12.58
N ILE A 132 0.91 6.97 11.31
CA ILE A 132 0.99 7.97 10.25
C ILE A 132 -0.20 7.82 9.30
N GLY A 133 -0.88 8.92 9.02
CA GLY A 133 -1.97 9.02 8.05
C GLY A 133 -1.48 9.05 6.61
N ASN A 134 -2.42 9.16 5.69
CA ASN A 134 -2.11 9.48 4.31
C ASN A 134 -1.85 10.98 4.17
N PHE A 135 -1.21 11.36 3.06
CA PHE A 135 -1.09 12.77 2.71
C PHE A 135 -2.40 13.30 2.14
N GLU A 136 -2.96 14.30 2.79
CA GLU A 136 -4.12 15.07 2.33
C GLU A 136 -3.70 16.54 2.27
N GLU A 137 -3.95 17.20 1.15
CA GLU A 137 -3.53 18.59 0.90
C GLU A 137 -2.05 18.87 1.20
N GLY A 138 -1.19 17.84 1.03
CA GLY A 138 0.26 17.97 1.26
C GLY A 138 0.72 17.70 2.68
N LEU A 139 -0.17 17.45 3.61
CA LEU A 139 0.12 17.16 5.02
C LEU A 139 -0.30 15.72 5.39
N ALA A 140 0.47 15.10 6.28
CA ALA A 140 0.10 13.84 6.91
C ALA A 140 0.06 14.00 8.44
N ARG A 141 -1.04 13.58 9.05
CA ARG A 141 -1.14 13.52 10.50
C ARG A 141 -0.26 12.38 11.01
N VAL A 142 0.50 12.62 12.05
CA VAL A 142 1.46 11.68 12.64
C VAL A 142 1.30 11.60 14.15
N GLN A 143 1.68 10.45 14.70
CA GLN A 143 1.81 10.27 16.15
C GLN A 143 3.25 9.91 16.49
N LEU A 144 3.87 10.72 17.33
CA LEU A 144 5.20 10.48 17.89
C LEU A 144 5.08 10.49 19.41
N ASP A 145 5.54 9.42 20.05
CA ASP A 145 5.52 9.24 21.51
C ASP A 145 4.17 9.56 22.17
N GLY A 146 3.09 9.12 21.51
CA GLY A 146 1.72 9.30 21.97
C GLY A 146 1.08 10.66 21.63
N ARG A 147 1.86 11.60 21.12
CA ARG A 147 1.39 12.95 20.75
C ARG A 147 1.17 13.09 19.26
N LEU A 148 0.18 13.88 18.88
CA LEU A 148 -0.21 14.12 17.50
C LEU A 148 0.32 15.43 16.97
N GLY A 149 0.65 15.43 15.67
CA GLY A 149 1.09 16.58 14.89
C GLY A 149 0.88 16.36 13.40
N PHE A 150 1.41 17.23 12.58
CA PHE A 150 1.40 17.11 11.12
C PHE A 150 2.80 17.31 10.54
N ILE A 151 3.08 16.55 9.49
CA ILE A 151 4.30 16.67 8.69
C ILE A 151 3.96 16.96 7.23
N ASP A 152 4.89 17.61 6.54
CA ASP A 152 4.87 17.73 5.09
C ASP A 152 5.44 16.49 4.38
N LYS A 153 5.41 16.49 3.05
CA LYS A 153 5.92 15.37 2.22
C LYS A 153 7.44 15.15 2.34
N THR A 154 8.17 16.11 2.89
CA THR A 154 9.61 16.02 3.15
C THR A 154 9.91 15.49 4.55
N GLY A 155 8.87 15.35 5.39
CA GLY A 155 8.97 14.87 6.76
C GLY A 155 9.26 15.97 7.79
N ASN A 156 9.21 17.25 7.41
CA ASN A 156 9.29 18.37 8.34
C ASN A 156 8.00 18.48 9.15
N GLU A 157 8.13 18.73 10.44
CA GLU A 157 6.98 19.01 11.30
C GLU A 157 6.43 20.40 10.98
N VAL A 158 5.25 20.43 10.37
CA VAL A 158 4.48 21.67 10.15
C VAL A 158 3.73 22.05 11.43
N ILE A 159 3.14 21.04 12.07
CA ILE A 159 2.55 21.15 13.41
C ILE A 159 3.30 20.18 14.32
N PRO A 160 3.96 20.67 15.39
CA PRO A 160 4.73 19.80 16.30
C PRO A 160 3.88 18.71 16.93
N CYS A 161 4.48 17.53 17.14
CA CYS A 161 3.85 16.42 17.84
C CYS A 161 3.77 16.71 19.35
N LYS A 162 2.83 17.53 19.76
CA LYS A 162 2.59 17.93 21.16
C LYS A 162 1.15 17.79 21.63
N TYR A 163 0.21 17.58 20.72
CA TYR A 163 -1.21 17.60 21.01
C TYR A 163 -1.73 16.21 21.46
N ASP A 164 -2.69 16.22 22.38
CA ASP A 164 -3.40 15.02 22.82
C ASP A 164 -4.35 14.51 21.72
N TRP A 165 -4.93 15.46 20.98
CA TRP A 165 -5.79 15.20 19.85
C TRP A 165 -5.69 16.36 18.83
N ILE A 166 -5.84 16.05 17.55
CA ILE A 166 -5.86 17.03 16.46
C ILE A 166 -6.82 16.55 15.38
N GLY A 167 -7.72 17.41 14.95
CA GLY A 167 -8.66 17.19 13.86
C GLY A 167 -8.02 17.32 12.49
N ASP A 168 -8.81 17.11 11.45
CA ASP A 168 -8.38 17.35 10.08
C ASP A 168 -8.37 18.84 9.80
N PHE A 169 -7.52 19.26 8.84
CA PHE A 169 -7.54 20.63 8.37
C PHE A 169 -8.81 20.89 7.54
N SER A 170 -9.40 22.07 7.79
CA SER A 170 -10.46 22.61 6.97
C SER A 170 -10.19 24.12 6.81
N GLU A 171 -10.13 24.59 5.57
CA GLU A 171 -9.85 26.00 5.26
C GLU A 171 -8.57 26.54 5.94
N GLY A 172 -7.54 25.67 6.06
CA GLY A 172 -6.25 26.04 6.66
C GLY A 172 -6.22 26.06 8.19
N LEU A 173 -7.28 25.61 8.86
CA LEU A 173 -7.40 25.55 10.31
C LEU A 173 -7.65 24.12 10.77
N ALA A 174 -7.13 23.75 11.94
CA ALA A 174 -7.45 22.49 12.61
C ALA A 174 -7.74 22.71 14.09
N VAL A 175 -8.75 22.02 14.60
CA VAL A 175 -9.04 21.99 16.02
C VAL A 175 -8.03 21.07 16.71
N VAL A 176 -7.50 21.50 17.84
CA VAL A 176 -6.52 20.75 18.63
C VAL A 176 -6.97 20.63 20.08
N LYS A 177 -6.46 19.63 20.79
CA LYS A 177 -6.58 19.49 22.24
C LYS A 177 -5.19 19.35 22.85
N LEU A 178 -4.89 20.15 23.83
CA LEU A 178 -3.63 20.12 24.56
C LEU A 178 -3.90 20.24 26.06
N ASN A 179 -3.47 19.26 26.85
CA ASN A 179 -3.66 19.22 28.30
C ASN A 179 -5.13 19.44 28.71
N GLY A 180 -6.06 18.80 27.98
CA GLY A 180 -7.50 18.89 28.24
C GLY A 180 -8.20 20.10 27.61
N ASN A 181 -7.49 21.13 27.17
CA ASN A 181 -8.06 22.36 26.58
C ASN A 181 -8.11 22.27 25.06
N PHE A 182 -9.20 22.76 24.48
CA PHE A 182 -9.35 22.89 23.03
C PHE A 182 -8.80 24.24 22.53
N GLY A 183 -8.26 24.23 21.33
CA GLY A 183 -7.77 25.39 20.62
C GLY A 183 -7.84 25.19 19.11
N ILE A 184 -7.37 26.16 18.36
CA ILE A 184 -7.29 26.13 16.90
C ILE A 184 -5.85 26.44 16.50
N VAL A 185 -5.34 25.72 15.50
CA VAL A 185 -4.03 25.97 14.89
C VAL A 185 -4.19 26.18 13.39
N ASN A 186 -3.31 26.99 12.81
CA ASN A 186 -3.13 27.12 11.37
C ASN A 186 -1.86 26.37 10.92
N PHE A 187 -1.49 26.46 9.63
CA PHE A 187 -0.28 25.82 9.08
C PHE A 187 1.05 26.32 9.69
N GLN A 188 1.03 27.32 10.55
CA GLN A 188 2.22 27.80 11.24
C GLN A 188 2.35 27.29 12.69
N GLY A 189 1.34 26.59 13.20
CA GLY A 189 1.33 25.95 14.53
C GLY A 189 0.73 26.77 15.66
#